data_19d0438be5cb0d862e8f0ad43bc8ead1
#
_entry.id   19d0438be5cb0d862e8f0ad43bc8ead1
#
_cell.length_a   1.000
_cell.length_b   1.000
_cell.length_c   1.000
_cell.angle_alpha   90.00
_cell.angle_beta   90.00
_cell.angle_gamma   90.00
#
_symmetry.space_group_name_H-M   'P 1'
#
loop_
_entity.id
_entity.type
_entity.pdbx_description
1 polymer ?
#
loop_
_entity_poly.entity_id
_entity_poly.type
_entity_poly.pdbx_seq_one_letter_code
_entity_poly.pdbx_strand_id
1 'polypeptide(L)'
;MCIRDRYSTFLQRGFDQILHDVAIGNYPVIFGLDRSGLVGADGETHQGIFDIPYLSIIPNMTVMAPINGRELSEMLKHTLHHAKGPTAIKYSRGEASSLYEDQFEELHYGKGQILKEGKEAVIIAVGNIFEEADKAEKILKEEGYEIGLVNPRYIKPFDQELIMKLSQTYDKIMIAEEGVLNGGFGMMVNEFLSEHDYKGEVRCLGIDDQFVEHGSVSELRRMLKIDGESIADSIRQWMKE
;
A
#
# COMPACT_ATOMS: atom_id res chain seq x y z
N MET A 1 3.19 -18.60 18.87
CA MET A 1 3.09 -17.38 18.02
C MET A 1 3.01 -16.16 18.93
N CYS A 2 3.71 -15.09 18.61
CA CYS A 2 3.70 -13.84 19.39
C CYS A 2 3.07 -12.73 18.54
N ILE A 3 2.09 -12.01 19.07
CA ILE A 3 1.49 -10.82 18.45
C ILE A 3 2.00 -9.60 19.20
N ARG A 4 2.52 -8.64 18.45
CA ARG A 4 2.98 -7.33 18.98
C ARG A 4 2.28 -6.22 18.21
N ASP A 5 1.51 -5.43 18.93
CA ASP A 5 0.88 -4.22 18.42
C ASP A 5 1.68 -3.00 18.84
N ARG A 6 1.99 -2.13 17.88
CA ARG A 6 2.76 -0.90 18.09
C ARG A 6 2.32 0.19 17.12
N TYR A 7 2.39 1.41 17.56
CA TYR A 7 2.34 2.54 16.62
C TYR A 7 3.50 2.43 15.65
N SER A 8 3.22 2.61 14.38
CA SER A 8 4.16 2.57 13.27
C SER A 8 5.45 3.34 13.60
N THR A 9 5.34 4.61 13.96
CA THR A 9 6.50 5.46 14.29
C THR A 9 7.32 4.95 15.48
N PHE A 10 6.71 4.28 16.46
CA PHE A 10 7.44 3.75 17.63
C PHE A 10 8.12 2.43 17.34
N LEU A 11 7.65 1.67 16.35
CA LEU A 11 8.27 0.42 15.92
C LEU A 11 9.64 0.65 15.27
N GLN A 12 9.88 1.84 14.71
CA GLN A 12 11.17 2.20 14.11
C GLN A 12 12.36 1.98 15.07
N ARG A 13 12.15 2.24 16.39
CA ARG A 13 13.17 1.99 17.42
C ARG A 13 13.42 0.50 17.67
N GLY A 14 12.52 -0.37 17.22
CA GLY A 14 12.63 -1.83 17.31
C GLY A 14 13.26 -2.47 16.07
N PHE A 15 13.76 -1.70 15.11
CA PHE A 15 14.29 -2.23 13.85
C PHE A 15 15.37 -3.31 14.07
N ASP A 16 16.31 -3.04 14.94
CA ASP A 16 17.39 -3.97 15.27
C ASP A 16 16.85 -5.28 15.87
N GLN A 17 15.90 -5.20 16.82
CA GLN A 17 15.26 -6.36 17.43
C GLN A 17 14.41 -7.16 16.43
N ILE A 18 13.72 -6.48 15.52
CA ILE A 18 12.98 -7.17 14.44
C ILE A 18 13.95 -7.96 13.58
N LEU A 19 15.07 -7.35 13.21
CA LEU A 19 16.10 -7.97 12.36
C LEU A 19 16.79 -9.13 13.09
N HIS A 20 17.41 -8.87 14.24
CA HIS A 20 18.29 -9.82 14.92
C HIS A 20 17.53 -10.86 15.75
N ASP A 21 16.52 -10.45 16.51
CA ASP A 21 15.85 -11.34 17.45
C ASP A 21 14.70 -12.12 16.80
N VAL A 22 14.16 -11.64 15.66
CA VAL A 22 13.00 -12.25 15.02
C VAL A 22 13.31 -12.77 13.62
N ALA A 23 13.80 -11.90 12.72
CA ALA A 23 13.90 -12.27 11.31
C ALA A 23 15.05 -13.24 11.01
N ILE A 24 16.20 -13.13 11.67
CA ILE A 24 17.31 -14.09 11.54
C ILE A 24 16.86 -15.50 11.95
N GLY A 25 16.09 -15.61 13.06
CA GLY A 25 15.56 -16.89 13.53
C GLY A 25 14.31 -17.34 12.75
N ASN A 26 13.82 -16.54 11.82
CA ASN A 26 12.59 -16.74 11.06
C ASN A 26 11.39 -17.09 11.96
N TYR A 27 11.27 -16.41 13.11
CA TYR A 27 10.21 -16.70 14.07
C TYR A 27 8.86 -16.14 13.57
N PRO A 28 7.75 -16.88 13.74
CA PRO A 28 6.42 -16.44 13.34
C PRO A 28 5.84 -15.41 14.33
N VAL A 29 6.36 -14.21 14.29
CA VAL A 29 5.89 -13.06 15.07
C VAL A 29 5.03 -12.19 14.18
N ILE A 30 3.85 -11.82 14.66
CA ILE A 30 2.95 -10.88 13.98
C ILE A 30 3.14 -9.50 14.58
N PHE A 31 3.47 -8.54 13.75
CA PHE A 31 3.56 -7.13 14.09
C PHE A 31 2.29 -6.42 13.58
N GLY A 32 1.41 -6.00 14.48
CA GLY A 32 0.32 -5.07 14.17
C GLY A 32 0.89 -3.65 14.16
N LEU A 33 0.89 -2.99 12.99
CA LEU A 33 1.36 -1.62 12.84
C LEU A 33 0.15 -0.68 12.85
N ASP A 34 -0.23 -0.26 14.04
CA ASP A 34 -1.26 0.75 14.22
C ASP A 34 -0.76 2.13 13.80
N ARG A 35 -1.66 2.95 13.28
CA ARG A 35 -1.37 4.32 12.83
C ARG A 35 -0.30 4.39 11.75
N SER A 36 -0.36 3.46 10.82
CA SER A 36 0.44 3.47 9.61
C SER A 36 -0.11 4.51 8.62
N GLY A 37 0.76 5.20 7.90
CA GLY A 37 0.40 6.31 7.03
C GLY A 37 0.27 7.64 7.79
N LEU A 38 -0.60 8.52 7.31
CA LEU A 38 -0.84 9.84 7.92
C LEU A 38 -1.72 9.71 9.17
N VAL A 39 -1.27 10.28 10.27
CA VAL A 39 -2.00 10.27 11.55
C VAL A 39 -2.63 11.61 11.92
N GLY A 40 -2.36 12.63 11.11
CA GLY A 40 -3.02 13.93 11.21
C GLY A 40 -2.53 14.79 12.37
N ALA A 41 -3.41 15.06 13.33
CA ALA A 41 -3.15 16.01 14.42
C ALA A 41 -2.00 15.65 15.37
N ASP A 42 -1.54 14.40 15.36
CA ASP A 42 -0.42 13.96 16.21
C ASP A 42 0.94 14.49 15.69
N GLY A 43 1.01 14.98 14.45
CA GLY A 43 2.13 15.70 13.87
C GLY A 43 3.31 14.87 13.42
N GLU A 44 4.40 15.53 13.08
CA GLU A 44 5.60 14.98 12.42
C GLU A 44 6.19 13.75 13.10
N THR A 45 6.22 13.74 14.42
CA THR A 45 6.80 12.65 15.20
C THR A 45 5.96 11.38 15.22
N HIS A 46 4.73 11.41 14.72
CA HIS A 46 3.78 10.32 14.75
C HIS A 46 3.36 9.81 13.37
N GLN A 47 3.75 10.49 12.29
CA GLN A 47 3.43 10.04 10.93
C GLN A 47 4.06 8.66 10.67
N GLY A 48 3.21 7.68 10.32
CA GLY A 48 3.61 6.29 10.07
C GLY A 48 3.96 6.03 8.61
N ILE A 49 4.78 6.88 8.02
CA ILE A 49 5.03 6.92 6.57
C ILE A 49 6.28 6.15 6.13
N PHE A 50 7.08 5.63 7.07
CA PHE A 50 8.36 4.97 6.79
C PHE A 50 8.30 3.44 6.86
N ASP A 51 7.15 2.84 7.12
CA ASP A 51 7.00 1.41 7.40
C ASP A 51 7.48 0.52 6.25
N ILE A 52 7.06 0.84 5.03
CA ILE A 52 7.34 0.02 3.86
C ILE A 52 8.85 -0.06 3.62
N PRO A 53 9.60 1.05 3.53
CA PRO A 53 11.03 1.01 3.31
C PRO A 53 11.78 0.14 4.32
N TYR A 54 11.64 0.40 5.62
CA TYR A 54 12.49 -0.30 6.60
C TYR A 54 12.07 -1.75 6.83
N LEU A 55 10.79 -2.11 6.64
CA LEU A 55 10.34 -3.50 6.77
C LEU A 55 10.66 -4.33 5.53
N SER A 56 10.60 -3.71 4.35
CA SER A 56 10.82 -4.43 3.09
C SER A 56 12.26 -4.88 2.90
N ILE A 57 13.25 -4.21 3.50
CA ILE A 57 14.66 -4.62 3.42
C ILE A 57 14.99 -5.82 4.33
N ILE A 58 14.11 -6.16 5.30
CA ILE A 58 14.39 -7.26 6.25
C ILE A 58 14.10 -8.61 5.56
N PRO A 59 15.07 -9.53 5.45
CA PRO A 59 14.84 -10.87 4.92
C PRO A 59 13.76 -11.63 5.71
N ASN A 60 13.04 -12.53 5.07
CA ASN A 60 11.94 -13.33 5.64
C ASN A 60 10.71 -12.54 6.11
N MET A 61 10.74 -11.21 6.12
CA MET A 61 9.60 -10.37 6.50
C MET A 61 8.50 -10.45 5.45
N THR A 62 7.28 -10.70 5.89
CA THR A 62 6.05 -10.47 5.10
C THR A 62 5.44 -9.14 5.52
N VAL A 63 5.02 -8.32 4.56
CA VAL A 63 4.36 -7.04 4.82
C VAL A 63 3.03 -6.99 4.09
N MET A 64 1.94 -6.72 4.82
CA MET A 64 0.57 -6.69 4.32
C MET A 64 -0.08 -5.34 4.63
N ALA A 65 -0.99 -4.90 3.75
CA ALA A 65 -1.75 -3.66 3.93
C ALA A 65 -3.21 -3.86 3.50
N PRO A 66 -4.14 -4.05 4.45
CA PRO A 66 -5.57 -4.19 4.15
C PRO A 66 -6.18 -2.86 3.69
N ILE A 67 -7.19 -2.93 2.83
CA ILE A 67 -7.97 -1.77 2.36
C ILE A 67 -9.25 -1.53 3.18
N ASN A 68 -9.72 -2.53 3.93
CA ASN A 68 -10.96 -2.46 4.72
C ASN A 68 -10.91 -3.32 5.99
N GLY A 69 -11.94 -3.23 6.83
CA GLY A 69 -12.02 -3.94 8.11
C GLY A 69 -12.11 -5.45 7.96
N ARG A 70 -12.85 -5.94 6.96
CA ARG A 70 -12.94 -7.37 6.67
C ARG A 70 -11.58 -7.95 6.29
N GLU A 71 -10.87 -7.27 5.39
CA GLU A 71 -9.56 -7.72 4.94
C GLU A 71 -8.53 -7.74 6.08
N LEU A 72 -8.54 -6.72 6.97
CA LEU A 72 -7.70 -6.70 8.17
C LEU A 72 -7.94 -7.92 9.05
N SER A 73 -9.23 -8.24 9.30
CA SER A 73 -9.62 -9.41 10.11
C SER A 73 -9.16 -10.72 9.47
N GLU A 74 -9.35 -10.86 8.15
CA GLU A 74 -8.96 -12.08 7.43
C GLU A 74 -7.43 -12.19 7.29
N MET A 75 -6.69 -11.09 7.08
CA MET A 75 -5.23 -11.08 7.10
C MET A 75 -4.69 -11.54 8.46
N LEU A 76 -5.27 -11.07 9.56
CA LEU A 76 -4.86 -11.51 10.90
C LEU A 76 -5.12 -12.99 11.11
N LYS A 77 -6.31 -13.49 10.75
CA LYS A 77 -6.66 -14.93 10.84
C LYS A 77 -5.73 -15.78 9.97
N HIS A 78 -5.53 -15.37 8.72
CA HIS A 78 -4.65 -16.07 7.79
C HIS A 78 -3.22 -16.16 8.35
N THR A 79 -2.69 -15.04 8.85
CA THR A 79 -1.35 -15.00 9.43
C THR A 79 -1.22 -15.88 10.68
N LEU A 80 -2.25 -15.90 11.55
CA LEU A 80 -2.28 -16.76 12.74
C LEU A 80 -2.15 -18.25 12.40
N HIS A 81 -2.68 -18.67 11.29
CA HIS A 81 -2.69 -20.09 10.89
C HIS A 81 -1.55 -20.48 9.94
N HIS A 82 -1.03 -19.51 9.15
CA HIS A 82 -0.17 -19.81 8.02
C HIS A 82 1.19 -19.13 8.02
N ALA A 83 1.46 -18.19 8.97
CA ALA A 83 2.75 -17.50 8.99
C ALA A 83 3.92 -18.46 9.21
N LYS A 84 4.89 -18.40 8.31
CA LYS A 84 6.12 -19.20 8.37
C LYS A 84 7.33 -18.38 8.86
N GLY A 85 7.15 -17.08 9.08
CA GLY A 85 8.15 -16.13 9.52
C GLY A 85 7.50 -14.84 10.02
N PRO A 86 8.29 -13.79 10.27
CA PRO A 86 7.79 -12.51 10.74
C PRO A 86 6.83 -11.88 9.72
N THR A 87 5.69 -11.40 10.20
CA THR A 87 4.67 -10.77 9.38
C THR A 87 4.24 -9.44 9.98
N ALA A 88 4.27 -8.39 9.20
CA ALA A 88 3.76 -7.07 9.55
C ALA A 88 2.43 -6.81 8.83
N ILE A 89 1.40 -6.40 9.57
CA ILE A 89 0.12 -5.95 9.01
C ILE A 89 -0.02 -4.49 9.38
N LYS A 90 0.01 -3.61 8.37
CA LYS A 90 -0.07 -2.15 8.57
C LYS A 90 -1.49 -1.66 8.34
N TYR A 91 -2.01 -0.86 9.28
CA TYR A 91 -3.36 -0.28 9.20
C TYR A 91 -3.38 1.14 9.76
N SER A 92 -4.29 1.95 9.22
CA SER A 92 -4.39 3.37 9.55
C SER A 92 -5.10 3.63 10.89
N ARG A 93 -4.97 4.86 11.39
CA ARG A 93 -5.78 5.39 12.47
C ARG A 93 -7.21 5.66 11.99
N GLY A 94 -8.20 5.40 12.84
CA GLY A 94 -9.61 5.75 12.60
C GLY A 94 -10.50 4.55 12.39
N GLU A 95 -11.68 4.79 11.85
CA GLU A 95 -12.63 3.74 11.51
C GLU A 95 -12.16 3.00 10.26
N ALA A 96 -12.38 1.69 10.26
CA ALA A 96 -12.05 0.89 9.10
C ALA A 96 -13.05 1.16 7.96
N SER A 97 -12.55 1.26 6.74
CA SER A 97 -13.38 1.32 5.55
C SER A 97 -14.23 0.06 5.39
N SER A 98 -15.40 0.20 4.80
CA SER A 98 -16.23 -0.93 4.35
C SER A 98 -16.23 -1.09 2.83
N LEU A 99 -15.43 -0.31 2.10
CA LEU A 99 -15.34 -0.39 0.64
C LEU A 99 -14.91 -1.79 0.20
N TYR A 100 -15.62 -2.36 -0.75
CA TYR A 100 -15.34 -3.67 -1.36
C TYR A 100 -15.33 -4.87 -0.40
N GLU A 101 -15.94 -4.78 0.78
CA GLU A 101 -16.06 -5.93 1.68
C GLU A 101 -16.88 -7.08 1.08
N ASP A 102 -17.88 -6.76 0.26
CA ASP A 102 -18.71 -7.72 -0.48
C ASP A 102 -17.95 -8.43 -1.61
N GLN A 103 -16.88 -7.84 -2.11
CA GLN A 103 -16.02 -8.40 -3.16
C GLN A 103 -14.76 -9.08 -2.62
N PHE A 104 -14.68 -9.31 -1.31
CA PHE A 104 -13.54 -9.97 -0.70
C PHE A 104 -13.36 -11.39 -1.26
N GLU A 105 -12.18 -11.66 -1.81
CA GLU A 105 -11.74 -12.98 -2.21
C GLU A 105 -10.82 -13.59 -1.14
N GLU A 106 -10.81 -14.92 -1.03
CA GLU A 106 -9.96 -15.64 -0.09
C GLU A 106 -8.49 -15.22 -0.23
N LEU A 107 -7.81 -15.08 0.91
CA LEU A 107 -6.40 -14.70 0.94
C LEU A 107 -5.52 -15.86 0.52
N HIS A 108 -4.69 -15.62 -0.49
CA HIS A 108 -3.58 -16.48 -0.85
C HIS A 108 -2.26 -15.74 -0.62
N TYR A 109 -1.27 -16.43 -0.07
CA TYR A 109 0.02 -15.82 0.26
C TYR A 109 0.66 -15.13 -0.95
N GLY A 110 0.99 -13.85 -0.80
CA GLY A 110 1.63 -13.05 -1.83
C GLY A 110 0.73 -12.69 -3.02
N LYS A 111 -0.62 -12.83 -2.91
CA LYS A 111 -1.55 -12.51 -3.99
C LYS A 111 -2.36 -11.26 -3.72
N GLY A 112 -2.44 -10.41 -4.77
CA GLY A 112 -3.30 -9.24 -4.84
C GLY A 112 -4.67 -9.55 -5.43
N GLN A 113 -5.52 -8.52 -5.56
CA GLN A 113 -6.87 -8.63 -6.13
C GLN A 113 -7.15 -7.47 -7.09
N ILE A 114 -7.69 -7.79 -8.27
CA ILE A 114 -8.26 -6.78 -9.17
C ILE A 114 -9.70 -6.53 -8.71
N LEU A 115 -10.01 -5.29 -8.34
CA LEU A 115 -11.35 -4.89 -7.89
C LEU A 115 -12.16 -4.23 -8.99
N LYS A 116 -11.50 -3.58 -9.95
CA LYS A 116 -12.12 -3.06 -11.16
C LYS A 116 -11.19 -3.27 -12.36
N GLU A 117 -11.75 -3.76 -13.45
CA GLU A 117 -11.08 -3.75 -14.74
C GLU A 117 -11.18 -2.36 -15.37
N GLY A 118 -10.19 -1.97 -16.16
CA GLY A 118 -10.13 -0.73 -16.92
C GLY A 118 -9.55 -0.96 -18.29
N LYS A 119 -9.34 0.12 -19.06
CA LYS A 119 -8.76 0.04 -20.42
C LYS A 119 -7.56 0.98 -20.62
N GLU A 120 -7.64 2.20 -20.09
CA GLU A 120 -6.65 3.23 -20.38
C GLU A 120 -5.47 3.22 -19.41
N ALA A 121 -5.76 2.99 -18.12
CA ALA A 121 -4.76 2.91 -17.07
C ALA A 121 -5.26 2.05 -15.91
N VAL A 122 -4.35 1.71 -15.01
CA VAL A 122 -4.66 1.01 -13.78
C VAL A 122 -4.02 1.73 -12.58
N ILE A 123 -4.76 1.82 -11.46
CA ILE A 123 -4.24 2.30 -10.19
C ILE A 123 -4.05 1.10 -9.27
N ILE A 124 -2.82 0.91 -8.79
CA ILE A 124 -2.48 -0.03 -7.72
C ILE A 124 -2.37 0.79 -6.44
N ALA A 125 -3.30 0.62 -5.51
CA ALA A 125 -3.37 1.44 -4.31
C ALA A 125 -3.14 0.62 -3.03
N VAL A 126 -2.19 1.05 -2.20
CA VAL A 126 -1.68 0.32 -1.04
C VAL A 126 -2.43 0.69 0.24
N GLY A 127 -3.24 -0.23 0.77
CA GLY A 127 -3.92 -0.04 2.04
C GLY A 127 -4.92 1.12 2.01
N ASN A 128 -4.92 1.97 3.03
CA ASN A 128 -5.91 3.02 3.22
C ASN A 128 -5.99 4.09 2.12
N ILE A 129 -4.94 4.29 1.31
CA ILE A 129 -5.00 5.20 0.16
C ILE A 129 -5.96 4.69 -0.93
N PHE A 130 -6.38 3.43 -0.84
CA PHE A 130 -7.34 2.84 -1.75
C PHE A 130 -8.67 3.61 -1.79
N GLU A 131 -9.10 4.22 -0.68
CA GLU A 131 -10.29 5.08 -0.67
C GLU A 131 -10.14 6.30 -1.60
N GLU A 132 -8.96 6.87 -1.64
CA GLU A 132 -8.68 8.01 -2.52
C GLU A 132 -8.57 7.56 -3.99
N ALA A 133 -8.00 6.39 -4.24
CA ALA A 133 -7.96 5.80 -5.57
C ALA A 133 -9.38 5.46 -6.10
N ASP A 134 -10.27 4.97 -5.24
CA ASP A 134 -11.68 4.71 -5.60
C ASP A 134 -12.44 6.01 -5.90
N LYS A 135 -12.18 7.09 -5.15
CA LYS A 135 -12.74 8.42 -5.45
C LYS A 135 -12.25 8.93 -6.81
N ALA A 136 -10.95 8.80 -7.06
CA ALA A 136 -10.35 9.21 -8.33
C ALA A 136 -10.93 8.44 -9.52
N GLU A 137 -11.10 7.13 -9.40
CA GLU A 137 -11.73 6.30 -10.43
C GLU A 137 -13.17 6.74 -10.72
N LYS A 138 -13.96 7.04 -9.68
CA LYS A 138 -15.34 7.53 -9.86
C LYS A 138 -15.39 8.87 -10.60
N ILE A 139 -14.51 9.82 -10.24
CA ILE A 139 -14.38 11.11 -10.93
C ILE A 139 -14.05 10.89 -12.42
N LEU A 140 -13.03 10.08 -12.69
CA LEU A 140 -12.58 9.81 -14.06
C LEU A 140 -13.63 9.06 -14.88
N LYS A 141 -14.38 8.16 -14.27
CA LYS A 141 -15.48 7.44 -14.90
C LYS A 141 -16.63 8.37 -15.34
N GLU A 142 -16.95 9.38 -14.54
CA GLU A 142 -17.94 10.41 -14.91
C GLU A 142 -17.47 11.24 -16.10
N GLU A 143 -16.16 11.33 -16.33
CA GLU A 143 -15.53 11.98 -17.47
C GLU A 143 -15.33 11.06 -18.67
N GLY A 144 -15.69 9.77 -18.54
CA GLY A 144 -15.65 8.78 -19.62
C GLY A 144 -14.37 7.95 -19.69
N TYR A 145 -13.48 8.03 -18.70
CA TYR A 145 -12.30 7.15 -18.61
C TYR A 145 -12.63 5.81 -17.95
N GLU A 146 -12.01 4.75 -18.44
CA GLU A 146 -12.13 3.39 -17.85
C GLU A 146 -10.83 3.01 -17.16
N ILE A 147 -10.73 3.33 -15.86
CA ILE A 147 -9.54 3.11 -15.04
C ILE A 147 -9.70 1.86 -14.17
N GLY A 148 -8.71 0.95 -14.23
CA GLY A 148 -8.67 -0.22 -13.36
C GLY A 148 -8.26 0.11 -11.93
N LEU A 149 -8.76 -0.68 -10.95
CA LEU A 149 -8.35 -0.60 -9.55
C LEU A 149 -7.85 -1.94 -9.05
N VAL A 150 -6.66 -1.93 -8.44
CA VAL A 150 -5.98 -3.12 -7.92
C VAL A 150 -5.57 -2.89 -6.47
N ASN A 151 -5.93 -3.86 -5.63
CA ASN A 151 -5.45 -3.98 -4.26
C ASN A 151 -4.28 -4.96 -4.21
N PRO A 152 -3.06 -4.53 -3.96
CA PRO A 152 -1.90 -5.42 -3.91
C PRO A 152 -1.92 -6.35 -2.70
N ARG A 153 -2.65 -6.03 -1.62
CA ARG A 153 -2.74 -6.78 -0.35
C ARG A 153 -1.38 -7.02 0.32
N TYR A 154 -0.44 -7.59 -0.43
CA TYR A 154 0.92 -7.87 0.01
C TYR A 154 1.89 -6.87 -0.62
N ILE A 155 2.67 -6.23 0.24
CA ILE A 155 3.77 -5.35 -0.15
C ILE A 155 5.03 -6.19 -0.34
N LYS A 156 5.21 -7.20 0.55
CA LYS A 156 6.32 -8.15 0.48
C LYS A 156 5.87 -9.54 0.99
N PRO A 157 6.02 -10.60 0.18
CA PRO A 157 6.29 -10.51 -1.25
C PRO A 157 5.09 -9.91 -1.98
N PHE A 158 5.31 -9.11 -3.00
CA PHE A 158 4.20 -8.66 -3.85
C PHE A 158 3.90 -9.67 -4.96
N ASP A 159 2.70 -9.59 -5.52
CA ASP A 159 2.22 -10.49 -6.57
C ASP A 159 2.85 -10.16 -7.93
N GLN A 160 4.03 -10.75 -8.19
CA GLN A 160 4.74 -10.55 -9.44
C GLN A 160 3.94 -11.01 -10.68
N GLU A 161 3.15 -12.08 -10.55
CA GLU A 161 2.31 -12.58 -11.65
C GLU A 161 1.20 -11.57 -11.99
N LEU A 162 0.58 -10.99 -10.97
CA LEU A 162 -0.42 -9.93 -11.15
C LEU A 162 0.22 -8.71 -11.80
N ILE A 163 1.37 -8.24 -11.31
CA ILE A 163 2.08 -7.09 -11.89
C ILE A 163 2.44 -7.35 -13.36
N MET A 164 2.93 -8.53 -13.70
CA MET A 164 3.20 -8.91 -15.09
C MET A 164 1.93 -8.94 -15.96
N LYS A 165 0.82 -9.46 -15.43
CA LYS A 165 -0.47 -9.42 -16.14
C LYS A 165 -0.90 -7.98 -16.41
N LEU A 166 -0.79 -7.09 -15.43
CA LEU A 166 -1.11 -5.68 -15.59
C LEU A 166 -0.23 -4.99 -16.65
N SER A 167 1.07 -5.28 -16.64
CA SER A 167 2.02 -4.73 -17.63
C SER A 167 1.76 -5.17 -19.08
N GLN A 168 1.09 -6.30 -19.27
CA GLN A 168 0.65 -6.77 -20.59
C GLN A 168 -0.69 -6.16 -21.02
N THR A 169 -1.45 -5.62 -20.09
CA THR A 169 -2.80 -5.11 -20.32
C THR A 169 -2.81 -3.59 -20.44
N TYR A 170 -1.98 -2.90 -19.66
CA TYR A 170 -1.99 -1.45 -19.55
C TYR A 170 -0.63 -0.85 -19.91
N ASP A 171 -0.64 0.21 -20.70
CA ASP A 171 0.54 1.02 -20.99
C ASP A 171 0.83 2.06 -19.88
N LYS A 172 -0.14 2.31 -19.00
CA LYS A 172 -0.04 3.30 -17.90
C LYS A 172 -0.42 2.64 -16.57
N ILE A 173 0.56 2.51 -15.68
CA ILE A 173 0.40 1.93 -14.33
C ILE A 173 0.69 3.01 -13.31
N MET A 174 -0.32 3.41 -12.54
CA MET A 174 -0.15 4.30 -11.39
C MET A 174 -0.08 3.49 -10.11
N ILE A 175 0.86 3.82 -9.23
CA ILE A 175 0.99 3.20 -7.91
C ILE A 175 0.82 4.30 -6.87
N ALA A 176 -0.18 4.14 -6.00
CA ALA A 176 -0.48 5.10 -4.94
C ALA A 176 -0.22 4.47 -3.57
N GLU A 177 0.55 5.16 -2.73
CA GLU A 177 0.86 4.75 -1.36
C GLU A 177 0.86 5.93 -0.40
N GLU A 178 0.37 5.72 0.83
CA GLU A 178 0.45 6.69 1.92
C GLU A 178 1.73 6.39 2.72
N GLY A 179 2.86 6.63 2.07
CA GLY A 179 4.21 6.38 2.55
C GLY A 179 5.22 7.19 1.72
N VAL A 180 6.47 7.22 2.18
CA VAL A 180 7.56 7.85 1.42
C VAL A 180 7.85 7.06 0.16
N LEU A 181 8.08 7.78 -0.96
CA LEU A 181 8.38 7.16 -2.25
C LEU A 181 9.70 6.41 -2.23
N ASN A 182 10.73 6.97 -1.56
CA ASN A 182 12.06 6.36 -1.48
C ASN A 182 12.03 5.02 -0.73
N GLY A 183 12.27 3.92 -1.46
CA GLY A 183 12.17 2.56 -0.94
C GLY A 183 10.73 2.09 -0.71
N GLY A 184 9.73 2.84 -1.17
CA GLY A 184 8.32 2.49 -1.10
C GLY A 184 7.92 1.36 -2.06
N PHE A 185 6.66 0.98 -2.00
CA PHE A 185 6.10 -0.08 -2.84
C PHE A 185 6.18 0.26 -4.33
N GLY A 186 5.90 1.53 -4.67
CA GLY A 186 5.97 2.00 -6.04
C GLY A 186 7.36 1.83 -6.65
N MET A 187 8.43 2.10 -5.89
CA MET A 187 9.79 1.88 -6.36
C MET A 187 10.10 0.39 -6.58
N MET A 188 9.69 -0.49 -5.67
CA MET A 188 9.90 -1.94 -5.83
C MET A 188 9.22 -2.49 -7.08
N VAL A 189 7.98 -2.08 -7.34
CA VAL A 189 7.24 -2.50 -8.54
C VAL A 189 7.84 -1.91 -9.81
N ASN A 190 8.26 -0.64 -9.77
CA ASN A 190 8.90 0.00 -10.93
C ASN A 190 10.25 -0.65 -11.29
N GLU A 191 11.06 -0.99 -10.30
CA GLU A 191 12.30 -1.76 -10.49
C GLU A 191 11.99 -3.11 -11.15
N PHE A 192 11.05 -3.86 -10.59
CA PHE A 192 10.63 -5.16 -11.14
C PHE A 192 10.15 -5.05 -12.60
N LEU A 193 9.30 -4.07 -12.92
CA LEU A 193 8.81 -3.85 -14.28
C LEU A 193 9.95 -3.47 -15.26
N SER A 194 10.90 -2.66 -14.80
CA SER A 194 12.10 -2.29 -15.57
C SER A 194 12.98 -3.50 -15.87
N GLU A 195 13.17 -4.40 -14.91
CA GLU A 195 13.92 -5.66 -15.09
C GLU A 195 13.25 -6.62 -16.09
N HIS A 196 11.92 -6.49 -16.26
CA HIS A 196 11.13 -7.31 -17.19
C HIS A 196 10.78 -6.58 -18.51
N ASP A 197 11.56 -5.55 -18.87
CA ASP A 197 11.46 -4.83 -20.15
C ASP A 197 10.07 -4.20 -20.42
N TYR A 198 9.32 -3.84 -19.39
CA TYR A 198 8.06 -3.12 -19.55
C TYR A 198 8.29 -1.82 -20.34
N LYS A 199 7.49 -1.59 -21.38
CA LYS A 199 7.64 -0.45 -22.29
C LYS A 199 6.64 0.67 -22.03
N GLY A 200 5.65 0.42 -21.17
CA GLY A 200 4.71 1.45 -20.73
C GLY A 200 5.33 2.38 -19.67
N GLU A 201 4.49 3.20 -19.12
CA GLU A 201 4.88 4.19 -18.13
C GLU A 201 4.39 3.83 -16.73
N VAL A 202 5.24 4.07 -15.73
CA VAL A 202 4.89 3.91 -14.31
C VAL A 202 4.96 5.28 -13.64
N ARG A 203 3.89 5.66 -12.94
CA ARG A 203 3.87 6.84 -12.06
C ARG A 203 3.60 6.41 -10.63
N CYS A 204 4.44 6.88 -9.71
CA CYS A 204 4.28 6.63 -8.28
C CYS A 204 3.78 7.91 -7.60
N LEU A 205 2.71 7.78 -6.82
CA LEU A 205 2.17 8.83 -5.97
C LEU A 205 2.37 8.43 -4.51
N GLY A 206 2.96 9.30 -3.74
CA GLY A 206 3.28 9.10 -2.33
C GLY A 206 3.89 10.37 -1.76
N ILE A 207 4.64 10.23 -0.69
CA ILE A 207 5.26 11.35 0.01
C ILE A 207 6.71 11.48 -0.47
N ASP A 208 7.03 12.67 -1.00
CA ASP A 208 8.40 13.02 -1.39
C ASP A 208 9.35 13.06 -0.18
N ASP A 209 10.62 13.33 -0.43
CA ASP A 209 11.67 13.44 0.60
C ASP A 209 11.44 14.66 1.52
N GLN A 210 10.41 14.54 2.38
CA GLN A 210 10.03 15.58 3.33
C GLN A 210 9.36 15.00 4.59
N PHE A 211 9.46 15.73 5.70
CA PHE A 211 8.61 15.47 6.86
C PHE A 211 7.23 16.09 6.66
N VAL A 212 6.20 15.41 7.20
CA VAL A 212 4.81 15.86 7.08
C VAL A 212 4.38 16.48 8.40
N GLU A 213 4.00 17.74 8.37
CA GLU A 213 3.52 18.49 9.51
C GLU A 213 2.19 17.96 10.07
N HIS A 214 1.67 18.57 11.12
CA HIS A 214 0.35 18.27 11.66
C HIS A 214 -0.76 18.91 10.81
N GLY A 215 -1.91 18.26 10.77
CA GLY A 215 -3.10 18.70 10.05
C GLY A 215 -4.19 17.62 10.09
N SER A 216 -5.35 17.84 9.53
CA SER A 216 -6.26 16.73 9.29
C SER A 216 -5.72 15.83 8.19
N VAL A 217 -6.01 14.51 8.23
CA VAL A 217 -5.54 13.58 7.20
C VAL A 217 -5.98 14.03 5.80
N SER A 218 -7.19 14.56 5.67
CA SER A 218 -7.70 15.06 4.38
C SER A 218 -6.95 16.28 3.86
N GLU A 219 -6.58 17.23 4.75
CA GLU A 219 -5.75 18.38 4.37
C GLU A 219 -4.34 17.94 3.96
N LEU A 220 -3.73 17.05 4.73
CA LEU A 220 -2.41 16.51 4.43
C LEU A 220 -2.38 15.77 3.10
N ARG A 221 -3.37 14.91 2.81
CA ARG A 221 -3.49 14.23 1.51
C ARG A 221 -3.58 15.23 0.35
N ARG A 222 -4.36 16.30 0.52
CA ARG A 222 -4.47 17.36 -0.50
C ARG A 222 -3.16 18.12 -0.70
N MET A 223 -2.47 18.49 0.39
CA MET A 223 -1.17 19.16 0.33
C MET A 223 -0.12 18.29 -0.37
N LEU A 224 -0.14 17.00 -0.10
CA LEU A 224 0.76 16.01 -0.69
C LEU A 224 0.33 15.52 -2.07
N LYS A 225 -0.83 15.98 -2.56
CA LYS A 225 -1.42 15.61 -3.87
C LYS A 225 -1.66 14.11 -4.02
N ILE A 226 -2.08 13.46 -2.95
CA ILE A 226 -2.45 12.04 -2.90
C ILE A 226 -3.93 11.83 -2.52
N ASP A 227 -4.74 12.88 -2.49
CA ASP A 227 -6.19 12.79 -2.38
C ASP A 227 -6.84 12.42 -3.73
N GLY A 228 -8.11 12.03 -3.71
CA GLY A 228 -8.80 11.51 -4.89
C GLY A 228 -8.85 12.48 -6.07
N GLU A 229 -9.04 13.78 -5.82
CA GLU A 229 -9.01 14.81 -6.85
C GLU A 229 -7.61 14.93 -7.49
N SER A 230 -6.56 14.96 -6.67
CA SER A 230 -5.18 15.06 -7.16
C SER A 230 -4.74 13.83 -7.93
N ILE A 231 -5.17 12.63 -7.49
CA ILE A 231 -4.96 11.38 -8.24
C ILE A 231 -5.65 11.45 -9.60
N ALA A 232 -6.92 11.88 -9.63
CA ALA A 232 -7.67 12.05 -10.88
C ALA A 232 -7.02 13.08 -11.81
N ASP A 233 -6.59 14.21 -11.27
CA ASP A 233 -5.87 15.25 -12.03
C ASP A 233 -4.57 14.71 -12.63
N SER A 234 -3.81 13.93 -11.88
CA SER A 234 -2.56 13.33 -12.34
C SER A 234 -2.81 12.40 -13.53
N ILE A 235 -3.84 11.53 -13.45
CA ILE A 235 -4.22 10.64 -14.53
C ILE A 235 -4.73 11.43 -15.73
N ARG A 236 -5.59 12.42 -15.52
CA ARG A 236 -6.15 13.27 -16.57
C ARG A 236 -5.05 14.00 -17.37
N GLN A 237 -4.02 14.48 -16.69
CA GLN A 237 -2.86 15.08 -17.35
C GLN A 237 -2.08 14.02 -18.14
N TRP A 238 -1.87 12.88 -17.52
CA TRP A 238 -1.13 11.76 -18.14
C TRP A 238 -1.79 11.21 -19.39
N MET A 239 -3.13 11.26 -19.49
CA MET A 239 -3.86 10.83 -20.69
C MET A 239 -3.72 11.80 -21.87
N LYS A 240 -3.21 13.02 -21.64
CA LYS A 240 -3.00 14.05 -22.67
C LYS A 240 -1.57 14.07 -23.23
N GLU A 241 -0.65 13.40 -22.56
CA GLU A 241 0.74 13.24 -22.97
C GLU A 241 0.89 12.11 -24.01
#